data_a605a679bc3e45e9e9b66ec6d57d7ac8
#
_entry.id   a605a679bc3e45e9e9b66ec6d57d7ac8
#
_cell.length_a   1.000
_cell.length_b   1.000
_cell.length_c   1.000
_cell.angle_alpha   90.00
_cell.angle_beta   90.00
_cell.angle_gamma   90.00
#
_symmetry.space_group_name_H-M   'P 1'
#
loop_
_entity.id
_entity.type
_entity.pdbx_description
1 polymer ?
#
loop_
_entity_poly.entity_id
_entity_poly.type
_entity_poly.pdbx_seq_one_letter_code
_entity_poly.pdbx_strand_id
1 'polypeptide(L)'
;MKELRLQASAERLEDVQEFVRGKLEAAGGSLKVMSQVEIAVEEIYVNIVHYAYPSGDGEAAIRCETDREVPKITIQFLDAGTPFDPLAKEDADISLSAEERSIGGLGILMVKKLMDEVTYCYEEGKNILTIVKYL
;
A
#
# COMPACT_ATOMS: atom_id res chain seq x y z
N MET A 1 9.55 1.14 -14.05
CA MET A 1 9.03 1.70 -12.78
C MET A 1 10.15 2.31 -11.95
N LYS A 2 9.89 3.41 -11.31
CA LYS A 2 10.81 3.97 -10.31
C LYS A 2 10.63 3.24 -8.98
N GLU A 3 11.71 3.04 -8.26
CA GLU A 3 11.70 2.27 -7.02
C GLU A 3 12.37 3.02 -5.87
N LEU A 4 11.74 2.97 -4.71
CA LEU A 4 12.32 3.41 -3.44
C LEU A 4 12.49 2.16 -2.58
N ARG A 5 13.70 1.91 -2.11
CA ARG A 5 14.00 0.78 -1.23
C ARG A 5 14.48 1.31 0.11
N LEU A 6 13.93 0.76 1.20
CA LEU A 6 14.25 1.25 2.54
C LEU A 6 14.01 0.16 3.59
N GLN A 7 14.52 0.42 4.80
CA GLN A 7 14.20 -0.39 5.97
C GLN A 7 12.72 -0.25 6.28
N ALA A 8 12.02 -1.36 6.47
CA ALA A 8 10.59 -1.35 6.79
C ALA A 8 10.38 -0.94 8.23
N SER A 9 10.41 0.35 8.50
CA SER A 9 10.20 0.92 9.83
C SER A 9 9.21 2.07 9.77
N ALA A 10 8.54 2.34 10.90
CA ALA A 10 7.56 3.43 10.99
C ALA A 10 8.18 4.80 10.69
N GLU A 11 9.46 4.98 11.01
CA GLU A 11 10.19 6.21 10.77
C GLU A 11 10.32 6.57 9.30
N ARG A 12 10.19 5.58 8.41
CA ARG A 12 10.33 5.75 6.96
C ARG A 12 9.03 6.05 6.24
N LEU A 13 7.91 6.09 6.95
CA LEU A 13 6.61 6.36 6.32
C LEU A 13 6.62 7.68 5.54
N GLU A 14 7.22 8.72 6.10
CA GLU A 14 7.28 10.03 5.45
C GLU A 14 8.05 9.96 4.12
N ASP A 15 9.15 9.20 4.08
CA ASP A 15 9.93 9.02 2.84
C ASP A 15 9.09 8.34 1.76
N VAL A 16 8.29 7.34 2.15
CA VAL A 16 7.39 6.65 1.23
C VAL A 16 6.34 7.61 0.70
N GLN A 17 5.73 8.40 1.57
CA GLN A 17 4.69 9.37 1.19
C GLN A 17 5.26 10.45 0.25
N GLU A 18 6.44 10.96 0.53
CA GLU A 18 7.09 11.96 -0.34
C GLU A 18 7.39 11.40 -1.73
N PHE A 19 7.87 10.15 -1.78
CA PHE A 19 8.18 9.49 -3.05
C PHE A 19 6.93 9.37 -3.93
N VAL A 20 5.82 8.90 -3.35
CA VAL A 20 4.56 8.73 -4.07
C VAL A 20 3.96 10.08 -4.45
N ARG A 21 3.99 11.05 -3.53
CA ARG A 21 3.46 12.39 -3.77
C ARG A 21 4.17 13.07 -4.95
N GLY A 22 5.49 12.94 -5.02
CA GLY A 22 6.26 13.48 -6.14
C GLY A 22 5.83 12.93 -7.49
N LYS A 23 5.51 11.63 -7.55
CA LYS A 23 5.02 11.00 -8.78
C LYS A 23 3.62 11.50 -9.15
N LEU A 24 2.75 11.65 -8.16
CA LEU A 24 1.39 12.16 -8.39
C LEU A 24 1.40 13.62 -8.85
N GLU A 25 2.21 14.46 -8.23
CA GLU A 25 2.35 15.86 -8.63
C GLU A 25 2.84 15.98 -10.08
N ALA A 26 3.86 15.20 -10.44
CA ALA A 26 4.40 15.18 -11.79
C ALA A 26 3.38 14.70 -12.82
N ALA A 27 2.45 13.86 -12.43
CA ALA A 27 1.39 13.33 -13.29
C ALA A 27 0.13 14.20 -13.31
N GLY A 28 0.09 15.29 -12.53
CA GLY A 28 -1.04 16.19 -12.48
C GLY A 28 -2.21 15.70 -11.64
N GLY A 29 -1.94 14.84 -10.63
CA GLY A 29 -2.97 14.36 -9.72
C GLY A 29 -3.63 15.48 -8.93
N SER A 30 -4.95 15.40 -8.76
CA SER A 30 -5.70 16.38 -7.97
C SER A 30 -5.43 16.20 -6.47
N LEU A 31 -5.76 17.21 -5.67
CA LEU A 31 -5.63 17.12 -4.22
C LEU A 31 -6.48 15.99 -3.64
N LYS A 32 -7.65 15.75 -4.21
CA LYS A 32 -8.53 14.65 -3.80
C LYS A 32 -7.85 13.30 -4.03
N VAL A 33 -7.30 13.09 -5.21
CA VAL A 33 -6.58 11.84 -5.56
C VAL A 33 -5.36 11.67 -4.67
N MET A 34 -4.60 12.74 -4.43
CA MET A 34 -3.43 12.70 -3.55
C MET A 34 -3.82 12.25 -2.14
N SER A 35 -4.89 12.80 -1.58
CA SER A 35 -5.39 12.42 -0.25
C SER A 35 -5.78 10.94 -0.21
N GLN A 36 -6.50 10.47 -1.21
CA GLN A 36 -6.94 9.08 -1.28
C GLN A 36 -5.75 8.11 -1.37
N VAL A 37 -4.79 8.42 -2.21
CA VAL A 37 -3.59 7.59 -2.37
C VAL A 37 -2.75 7.62 -1.09
N GLU A 38 -2.61 8.77 -0.46
CA GLU A 38 -1.84 8.92 0.77
C GLU A 38 -2.40 8.03 1.89
N ILE A 39 -3.71 7.98 2.05
CA ILE A 39 -4.36 7.12 3.04
C ILE A 39 -4.08 5.65 2.73
N ALA A 40 -4.24 5.24 1.46
CA ALA A 40 -4.00 3.86 1.06
C ALA A 40 -2.54 3.45 1.27
N VAL A 41 -1.61 4.30 0.91
CA VAL A 41 -0.16 4.05 1.09
C VAL A 41 0.17 3.88 2.57
N GLU A 42 -0.35 4.74 3.43
CA GLU A 42 -0.13 4.65 4.87
C GLU A 42 -0.62 3.32 5.43
N GLU A 43 -1.85 2.93 5.10
CA GLU A 43 -2.43 1.67 5.58
C GLU A 43 -1.61 0.45 5.15
N ILE A 44 -1.19 0.41 3.90
CA ILE A 44 -0.42 -0.71 3.37
C ILE A 44 0.98 -0.75 4.01
N TYR A 45 1.65 0.39 4.06
CA TYR A 45 3.01 0.45 4.61
C TYR A 45 3.05 0.11 6.09
N VAL A 46 2.10 0.62 6.86
CA VAL A 46 2.01 0.33 8.30
C VAL A 46 1.78 -1.18 8.52
N ASN A 47 0.98 -1.81 7.68
CA ASN A 47 0.79 -3.26 7.76
C ASN A 47 2.10 -4.02 7.49
N ILE A 48 2.90 -3.58 6.53
CA ILE A 48 4.23 -4.18 6.28
C ILE A 48 5.11 -4.04 7.52
N VAL A 49 5.17 -2.85 8.09
CA VAL A 49 5.99 -2.58 9.30
C VAL A 49 5.59 -3.48 10.45
N HIS A 50 4.30 -3.70 10.66
CA HIS A 50 3.81 -4.45 11.82
C HIS A 50 3.81 -5.96 11.62
N TYR A 51 3.66 -6.46 10.39
CA TYR A 51 3.38 -7.88 10.18
C TYR A 51 4.33 -8.64 9.27
N ALA A 52 5.06 -7.96 8.38
CA ALA A 52 5.90 -8.65 7.40
C ALA A 52 7.09 -9.36 8.06
N TYR A 53 7.72 -8.73 9.02
CA TYR A 53 8.94 -9.23 9.64
C TYR A 53 8.78 -9.42 11.14
N PRO A 54 8.51 -10.65 11.60
CA PRO A 54 8.36 -10.92 13.05
C PRO A 54 9.58 -10.52 13.88
N SER A 55 10.79 -10.60 13.29
CA SER A 55 12.02 -10.18 13.95
C SER A 55 12.17 -8.66 14.05
N GLY A 56 11.36 -7.93 13.29
CA GLY A 56 11.43 -6.47 13.24
C GLY A 56 12.42 -5.90 12.24
N ASP A 57 13.22 -6.75 11.59
CA ASP A 57 14.24 -6.31 10.64
C ASP A 57 13.96 -6.83 9.23
N GLY A 58 13.79 -5.93 8.28
CA GLY A 58 13.59 -6.28 6.89
C GLY A 58 13.42 -5.03 6.04
N GLU A 59 13.50 -5.22 4.72
CA GLU A 59 13.38 -4.13 3.78
C GLU A 59 12.03 -4.17 3.06
N ALA A 60 11.59 -3.00 2.62
CA ALA A 60 10.45 -2.86 1.72
C ALA A 60 10.89 -2.08 0.50
N ALA A 61 10.26 -2.36 -0.63
CA ALA A 61 10.46 -1.59 -1.84
C ALA A 61 9.10 -1.06 -2.30
N ILE A 62 9.06 0.18 -2.72
CA ILE A 62 7.87 0.81 -3.26
C ILE A 62 8.19 1.21 -4.69
N ARG A 63 7.41 0.69 -5.64
CA ARG A 63 7.58 1.00 -7.05
C ARG A 63 6.40 1.80 -7.56
N CYS A 64 6.67 2.84 -8.33
CA CYS A 64 5.62 3.69 -8.91
C CYS A 64 5.80 3.84 -10.40
N GLU A 65 4.68 3.83 -11.11
CA GLU A 65 4.62 4.08 -12.54
C GLU A 65 3.36 4.88 -12.84
N THR A 66 3.51 5.89 -13.71
CA THR A 66 2.37 6.67 -14.19
C THR A 66 2.20 6.43 -15.67
N ASP A 67 0.94 6.36 -16.13
CA ASP A 67 0.59 6.20 -17.52
C ASP A 67 -0.10 7.48 -17.98
N ARG A 68 0.32 8.01 -19.15
CA ARG A 68 -0.24 9.24 -19.70
C ARG A 68 -1.40 8.99 -20.65
N GLU A 69 -1.40 7.86 -21.35
CA GLU A 69 -2.46 7.52 -22.30
C GLU A 69 -3.76 7.21 -21.56
N VAL A 70 -3.64 6.43 -20.48
CA VAL A 70 -4.72 6.20 -19.53
C VAL A 70 -4.23 6.82 -18.23
N PRO A 71 -4.62 8.07 -17.91
CA PRO A 71 -4.06 8.76 -16.73
C PRO A 71 -4.30 7.98 -15.45
N LYS A 72 -3.26 7.32 -14.96
CA LYS A 72 -3.31 6.53 -13.73
C LYS A 72 -1.93 6.41 -13.11
N ILE A 73 -1.92 6.10 -11.81
CA ILE A 73 -0.72 5.70 -11.10
C ILE A 73 -0.86 4.25 -10.65
N THR A 74 0.21 3.48 -10.82
CA THR A 74 0.32 2.12 -10.32
C THR A 74 1.42 2.11 -9.27
N ILE A 75 1.12 1.60 -8.08
CA ILE A 75 2.05 1.54 -6.96
C ILE A 75 2.15 0.10 -6.49
N GLN A 76 3.37 -0.42 -6.40
CA GLN A 76 3.62 -1.76 -5.88
C GLN A 76 4.39 -1.68 -4.58
N PHE A 77 3.96 -2.48 -3.61
CA PHE A 77 4.62 -2.64 -2.33
C PHE A 77 5.19 -4.04 -2.26
N LEU A 78 6.51 -4.15 -2.12
CA LEU A 78 7.22 -5.42 -2.09
C LEU A 78 7.92 -5.60 -0.76
N ASP A 79 7.76 -6.78 -0.17
CA ASP A 79 8.53 -7.19 1.01
C ASP A 79 8.86 -8.67 0.93
N ALA A 80 9.92 -9.08 1.62
CA ALA A 80 10.37 -10.48 1.68
C ALA A 80 9.94 -11.14 3.00
N GLY A 81 8.91 -10.61 3.62
CA GLY A 81 8.40 -11.11 4.89
C GLY A 81 7.56 -12.36 4.77
N THR A 82 6.89 -12.70 5.85
CA THR A 82 5.97 -13.82 5.90
C THR A 82 4.90 -13.68 4.82
N PRO A 83 4.65 -14.76 4.02
CA PRO A 83 3.59 -14.70 3.01
C PRO A 83 2.24 -14.37 3.65
N PHE A 84 1.59 -13.34 3.15
CA PHE A 84 0.31 -12.90 3.67
C PHE A 84 -0.49 -12.16 2.61
N ASP A 85 -1.64 -12.72 2.23
CA ASP A 85 -2.56 -12.10 1.27
C ASP A 85 -3.63 -11.33 2.04
N PRO A 86 -3.54 -9.99 2.11
CA PRO A 86 -4.55 -9.20 2.82
C PRO A 86 -5.92 -9.24 2.16
N LEU A 87 -5.98 -9.61 0.88
CA LEU A 87 -7.23 -9.67 0.11
C LEU A 87 -7.97 -10.99 0.27
N ALA A 88 -7.30 -12.01 0.83
CA ALA A 88 -7.92 -13.32 1.07
C ALA A 88 -8.90 -13.30 2.24
N LYS A 89 -8.81 -12.28 3.11
CA LYS A 89 -9.73 -12.13 4.24
C LYS A 89 -11.03 -11.48 3.77
N GLU A 90 -12.12 -11.85 4.43
CA GLU A 90 -13.39 -11.18 4.21
C GLU A 90 -13.29 -9.72 4.68
N ASP A 91 -14.09 -8.85 4.06
CA ASP A 91 -14.16 -7.46 4.46
C ASP A 91 -14.59 -7.35 5.92
N ALA A 92 -14.04 -6.34 6.63
CA ALA A 92 -14.36 -6.14 8.03
C ALA A 92 -15.86 -5.89 8.21
N ASP A 93 -16.46 -6.57 9.20
CA ASP A 93 -17.83 -6.34 9.57
C ASP A 93 -17.88 -5.11 10.47
N ILE A 94 -18.43 -4.01 9.95
CA ILE A 94 -18.50 -2.75 10.68
C ILE A 94 -19.47 -2.78 11.85
N SER A 95 -20.31 -3.81 11.95
CA SER A 95 -21.21 -3.99 13.10
C SER A 95 -20.47 -4.55 14.32
N LEU A 96 -19.28 -5.11 14.14
CA LEU A 96 -18.47 -5.61 15.24
C LEU A 96 -17.76 -4.46 15.95
N SER A 97 -17.52 -4.64 17.25
CA SER A 97 -16.72 -3.67 18.01
C SER A 97 -15.27 -3.69 17.54
N ALA A 98 -14.51 -2.64 17.87
CA ALA A 98 -13.10 -2.58 17.54
C ALA A 98 -12.30 -3.74 18.11
N GLU A 99 -12.72 -4.28 19.27
CA GLU A 99 -12.07 -5.42 19.92
C GLU A 99 -12.35 -6.74 19.20
N GLU A 100 -13.48 -6.86 18.53
CA GLU A 100 -13.88 -8.05 17.81
C GLU A 100 -13.30 -8.11 16.39
N ARG A 101 -12.84 -6.98 15.84
CA ARG A 101 -12.25 -6.91 14.51
C ARG A 101 -10.81 -7.36 14.55
N SER A 102 -10.39 -8.07 13.51
CA SER A 102 -8.97 -8.36 13.33
C SER A 102 -8.23 -7.08 12.99
N ILE A 103 -7.01 -6.95 13.51
CA ILE A 103 -6.13 -5.81 13.19
C ILE A 103 -5.85 -5.82 11.69
N GLY A 104 -5.92 -4.66 11.04
CA GLY A 104 -5.67 -4.50 9.62
C GLY A 104 -6.86 -4.76 8.70
N GLY A 105 -7.93 -5.40 9.21
CA GLY A 105 -9.10 -5.71 8.39
C GLY A 105 -9.82 -4.45 7.88
N LEU A 106 -9.96 -3.44 8.73
CA LEU A 106 -10.61 -2.18 8.36
C LEU A 106 -9.73 -1.38 7.42
N GLY A 107 -8.41 -1.38 7.64
CA GLY A 107 -7.45 -0.68 6.79
C GLY A 107 -7.48 -1.16 5.35
N ILE A 108 -7.48 -2.48 5.11
CA ILE A 108 -7.53 -3.01 3.75
C ILE A 108 -8.89 -2.73 3.10
N LEU A 109 -9.96 -2.68 3.86
CA LEU A 109 -11.27 -2.29 3.36
C LEU A 109 -11.24 -0.84 2.83
N MET A 110 -10.59 0.07 3.55
CA MET A 110 -10.40 1.45 3.10
C MET A 110 -9.59 1.51 1.81
N VAL A 111 -8.50 0.74 1.72
CA VAL A 111 -7.68 0.68 0.52
C VAL A 111 -8.52 0.24 -0.68
N LYS A 112 -9.32 -0.81 -0.53
CA LYS A 112 -10.21 -1.29 -1.59
C LYS A 112 -11.21 -0.23 -2.03
N LYS A 113 -11.74 0.56 -1.10
CA LYS A 113 -12.73 1.60 -1.40
C LYS A 113 -12.11 2.83 -2.04
N LEU A 114 -10.89 3.18 -1.67
CA LEU A 114 -10.23 4.38 -2.17
C LEU A 114 -9.49 4.17 -3.50
N MET A 115 -9.05 2.95 -3.77
CA MET A 115 -8.32 2.63 -4.99
C MET A 115 -9.24 2.02 -6.03
N ASP A 116 -8.86 2.16 -7.30
CA ASP A 116 -9.64 1.59 -8.40
C ASP A 116 -9.35 0.11 -8.60
N GLU A 117 -8.11 -0.32 -8.32
CA GLU A 117 -7.73 -1.72 -8.37
C GLU A 117 -6.77 -2.03 -7.24
N VAL A 118 -6.92 -3.21 -6.65
CA VAL A 118 -6.00 -3.74 -5.62
C VAL A 118 -5.78 -5.20 -5.91
N THR A 119 -4.54 -5.61 -6.11
CA THR A 119 -4.19 -7.01 -6.40
C THR A 119 -3.01 -7.44 -5.55
N TYR A 120 -2.92 -8.74 -5.30
CA TYR A 120 -1.83 -9.32 -4.52
C TYR A 120 -1.29 -10.56 -5.22
N CYS A 121 0.02 -10.76 -5.17
CA CYS A 121 0.64 -12.03 -5.49
C CYS A 121 1.85 -12.27 -4.60
N TYR A 122 2.24 -13.54 -4.47
CA TYR A 122 3.47 -13.93 -3.81
C TYR A 122 4.36 -14.60 -4.84
N GLU A 123 5.49 -13.99 -5.13
CA GLU A 123 6.34 -14.41 -6.24
C GLU A 123 7.81 -14.20 -5.89
N GLU A 124 8.61 -15.22 -6.17
CA GLU A 124 10.05 -15.19 -5.91
C GLU A 124 10.42 -14.81 -4.47
N GLY A 125 9.66 -15.34 -3.52
CA GLY A 125 9.91 -15.07 -2.10
C GLY A 125 9.44 -13.71 -1.62
N LYS A 126 8.62 -13.01 -2.40
CA LYS A 126 8.16 -11.66 -2.06
C LYS A 126 6.64 -11.52 -2.11
N ASN A 127 6.12 -10.84 -1.12
CA ASN A 127 4.75 -10.32 -1.15
C ASN A 127 4.75 -9.10 -2.08
N ILE A 128 3.82 -9.05 -3.02
CA ILE A 128 3.67 -7.94 -3.95
C ILE A 128 2.21 -7.49 -3.94
N LEU A 129 1.96 -6.35 -3.32
CA LEU A 129 0.63 -5.74 -3.31
C LEU A 129 0.63 -4.56 -4.28
N THR A 130 -0.28 -4.57 -5.22
CA THR A 130 -0.37 -3.54 -6.26
C THR A 130 -1.67 -2.79 -6.13
N ILE A 131 -1.59 -1.46 -6.13
CA ILE A 131 -2.76 -0.59 -6.15
C ILE A 131 -2.72 0.29 -7.40
N VAL A 132 -3.89 0.58 -7.95
CA VAL A 132 -4.03 1.46 -9.12
C VAL A 132 -5.07 2.53 -8.81
N LYS A 133 -4.74 3.77 -9.15
CA LYS A 133 -5.66 4.90 -9.01
C LYS A 133 -5.70 5.68 -10.32
N TYR A 134 -6.90 5.85 -10.88
CA TYR A 134 -7.09 6.71 -12.04
C TYR A 134 -7.05 8.17 -11.60
N LEU A 135 -6.40 8.99 -12.41
CA LEU A 135 -6.19 10.39 -12.08
C LEU A 135 -7.26 11.30 -12.67
#